data_b1867b3f386cf34b1cb4a6c0a91fd2c2
#
_entry.id   b1867b3f386cf34b1cb4a6c0a91fd2c2
#
_cell.length_a   1.000
_cell.length_b   1.000
_cell.length_c   1.000
_cell.angle_alpha   90.00
_cell.angle_beta   90.00
_cell.angle_gamma   90.00
#
_symmetry.space_group_name_H-M   'P 1'
#
loop_
_entity.id
_entity.type
_entity.pdbx_description
1 polymer ?
#
loop_
_entity_poly.entity_id
_entity_poly.type
_entity_poly.pdbx_seq_one_letter_code
_entity_poly.pdbx_strand_id
1 'polypeptide(L)'
;MNVDANGIFIKGYDPVAYFTVHEAVKGNPSIKSNFRGAIIHFTSAANKAAFDKNPSRYYPQYGGFCANHPRKGELVASDPTVFFAYKGKLFLCADGSGAKEFRNNMDQNIRSADEQWVTHFGFHGNPPLDKGRISSGISEKTT
;
A
#
# COMPACT_ATOMS: atom_id res chain seq x y z
N MET A 1 5.02 2.23 -6.96
CA MET A 1 3.84 1.40 -6.62
C MET A 1 4.03 -0.01 -7.09
N ASN A 2 3.55 -0.97 -6.34
CA ASN A 2 3.71 -2.39 -6.65
C ASN A 2 2.69 -2.80 -7.72
N VAL A 3 3.10 -2.67 -8.99
CA VAL A 3 2.25 -3.01 -10.12
C VAL A 3 2.92 -4.11 -10.95
N ASP A 4 2.10 -4.85 -11.70
CA ASP A 4 2.61 -5.89 -12.60
C ASP A 4 2.93 -5.30 -13.98
N ALA A 5 3.26 -6.16 -14.95
CA ALA A 5 3.62 -5.73 -16.29
C ALA A 5 2.50 -5.00 -17.00
N ASN A 6 1.25 -5.19 -16.59
CA ASN A 6 0.09 -4.52 -17.16
C ASN A 6 -0.32 -3.27 -16.38
N GLY A 7 0.44 -2.90 -15.37
CA GLY A 7 0.13 -1.73 -14.54
C GLY A 7 -0.91 -1.98 -13.47
N ILE A 8 -1.24 -3.24 -13.20
CA ILE A 8 -2.27 -3.60 -12.22
C ILE A 8 -1.67 -3.59 -10.81
N PHE A 9 -2.29 -2.82 -9.91
CA PHE A 9 -1.80 -2.65 -8.55
C PHE A 9 -2.11 -3.86 -7.70
N ILE A 10 -1.11 -4.29 -6.91
CA ILE A 10 -1.19 -5.44 -6.00
C ILE A 10 -1.93 -6.65 -6.59
N LYS A 11 -1.55 -6.98 -7.82
CA LYS A 11 -2.05 -8.17 -8.53
C LYS A 11 -3.58 -8.20 -8.65
N GLY A 12 -4.23 -7.04 -8.63
CA GLY A 12 -5.69 -6.96 -8.83
C GLY A 12 -6.51 -7.19 -7.59
N TYR A 13 -5.89 -7.26 -6.41
CA TYR A 13 -6.66 -7.37 -5.17
C TYR A 13 -7.28 -6.01 -4.80
N ASP A 14 -8.46 -6.05 -4.18
CA ASP A 14 -9.21 -4.86 -3.83
C ASP A 14 -8.66 -4.26 -2.53
N PRO A 15 -8.06 -3.07 -2.53
CA PRO A 15 -7.49 -2.50 -1.32
C PRO A 15 -8.53 -2.15 -0.25
N VAL A 16 -9.78 -1.93 -0.63
CA VAL A 16 -10.84 -1.60 0.33
C VAL A 16 -11.31 -2.85 1.08
N ALA A 17 -11.28 -4.00 0.42
CA ALA A 17 -11.78 -5.25 1.02
C ALA A 17 -11.03 -5.63 2.30
N TYR A 18 -9.74 -5.30 2.39
CA TYR A 18 -8.98 -5.58 3.61
C TYR A 18 -9.61 -4.91 4.84
N PHE A 19 -10.25 -3.76 4.64
CA PHE A 19 -10.86 -3.01 5.74
C PHE A 19 -12.33 -3.34 5.94
N THR A 20 -13.05 -3.69 4.87
CA THR A 20 -14.49 -3.92 4.97
C THR A 20 -14.84 -5.36 5.33
N VAL A 21 -14.10 -6.32 4.78
CA VAL A 21 -14.36 -7.75 5.06
C VAL A 21 -13.16 -8.44 5.71
N HIS A 22 -12.08 -7.70 5.94
CA HIS A 22 -10.88 -8.21 6.63
C HIS A 22 -10.25 -9.41 5.94
N GLU A 23 -10.32 -9.43 4.60
CA GLU A 23 -9.77 -10.50 3.79
C GLU A 23 -9.16 -9.94 2.53
N ALA A 24 -8.18 -10.66 1.98
CA ALA A 24 -7.64 -10.36 0.66
C ALA A 24 -8.62 -10.90 -0.38
N VAL A 25 -9.24 -10.03 -1.15
CA VAL A 25 -10.23 -10.42 -2.15
C VAL A 25 -9.85 -9.84 -3.49
N LYS A 26 -9.84 -10.71 -4.51
CA LYS A 26 -9.51 -10.28 -5.86
C LYS A 26 -10.61 -9.40 -6.39
N GLY A 27 -10.24 -8.27 -6.99
CA GLY A 27 -11.20 -7.36 -7.58
C GLY A 27 -11.67 -7.81 -8.95
N ASN A 28 -12.71 -7.14 -9.45
CA ASN A 28 -13.23 -7.37 -10.80
C ASN A 28 -12.52 -6.40 -11.74
N PRO A 29 -11.87 -6.88 -12.81
CA PRO A 29 -11.17 -5.98 -13.74
C PRO A 29 -12.07 -4.92 -14.39
N SER A 30 -13.38 -5.11 -14.37
CA SER A 30 -14.31 -4.12 -14.92
C SER A 30 -14.64 -2.99 -13.96
N ILE A 31 -14.29 -3.14 -12.68
CA ILE A 31 -14.57 -2.13 -11.65
C ILE A 31 -13.19 -1.61 -11.19
N LYS A 32 -12.74 -0.55 -11.83
CA LYS A 32 -11.35 -0.10 -11.65
C LYS A 32 -11.24 1.40 -11.56
N SER A 33 -10.15 1.86 -10.97
CA SER A 33 -9.75 3.26 -10.95
C SER A 33 -8.30 3.36 -11.38
N ASN A 34 -7.93 4.49 -11.97
CA ASN A 34 -6.53 4.79 -12.25
C ASN A 34 -6.06 5.75 -11.16
N PHE A 35 -5.07 5.32 -10.39
CA PHE A 35 -4.56 6.12 -9.29
C PHE A 35 -3.05 6.21 -9.43
N ARG A 36 -2.55 7.42 -9.68
CA ARG A 36 -1.11 7.68 -9.83
C ARG A 36 -0.47 6.76 -10.88
N GLY A 37 -1.21 6.48 -11.95
CA GLY A 37 -0.72 5.65 -13.03
C GLY A 37 -0.92 4.15 -12.83
N ALA A 38 -1.39 3.71 -11.67
CA ALA A 38 -1.67 2.31 -11.42
C ALA A 38 -3.14 2.02 -11.59
N ILE A 39 -3.46 0.83 -12.10
CA ILE A 39 -4.84 0.39 -12.28
C ILE A 39 -5.24 -0.44 -11.06
N ILE A 40 -6.25 0.02 -10.33
CA ILE A 40 -6.71 -0.65 -9.12
C ILE A 40 -8.04 -1.31 -9.39
N HIS A 41 -8.17 -2.59 -9.02
CA HIS A 41 -9.41 -3.34 -9.20
C HIS A 41 -10.20 -3.39 -7.90
N PHE A 42 -11.53 -3.35 -8.01
CA PHE A 42 -12.42 -3.38 -6.84
C PHE A 42 -13.45 -4.49 -6.99
N THR A 43 -13.95 -4.99 -5.87
CA THR A 43 -14.97 -6.04 -5.87
C THR A 43 -16.36 -5.49 -6.12
N SER A 44 -16.56 -4.19 -5.89
CA SER A 44 -17.88 -3.56 -6.05
C SER A 44 -17.73 -2.10 -6.38
N ALA A 45 -18.81 -1.52 -6.92
CA ALA A 45 -18.87 -0.08 -7.17
C ALA A 45 -18.78 0.72 -5.87
N ALA A 46 -19.31 0.18 -4.78
CA ALA A 46 -19.25 0.83 -3.48
C ALA A 46 -17.79 0.94 -2.99
N ASN A 47 -17.00 -0.14 -3.15
CA ASN A 47 -15.60 -0.10 -2.77
C ASN A 47 -14.80 0.86 -3.63
N LYS A 48 -15.08 0.89 -4.94
CA LYS A 48 -14.45 1.86 -5.82
C LYS A 48 -14.75 3.29 -5.38
N ALA A 49 -16.01 3.58 -5.08
CA ALA A 49 -16.41 4.92 -4.64
C ALA A 49 -15.73 5.31 -3.32
N ALA A 50 -15.62 4.36 -2.38
CA ALA A 50 -14.97 4.61 -1.10
C ALA A 50 -13.49 4.95 -1.30
N PHE A 51 -12.81 4.22 -2.17
CA PHE A 51 -11.41 4.48 -2.48
C PHE A 51 -11.23 5.83 -3.15
N ASP A 52 -12.04 6.09 -4.18
CA ASP A 52 -11.92 7.33 -4.96
C ASP A 52 -12.16 8.57 -4.07
N LYS A 53 -13.02 8.44 -3.06
CA LYS A 53 -13.31 9.53 -2.16
C LYS A 53 -12.17 9.78 -1.16
N ASN A 54 -11.49 8.73 -0.73
CA ASN A 54 -10.42 8.87 0.27
C ASN A 54 -9.34 7.80 0.05
N PRO A 55 -8.52 7.95 -1.00
CA PRO A 55 -7.52 6.92 -1.35
C PRO A 55 -6.55 6.62 -0.21
N SER A 56 -6.11 7.64 0.53
CA SER A 56 -5.07 7.45 1.55
C SER A 56 -5.53 6.55 2.69
N ARG A 57 -6.83 6.44 2.91
CA ARG A 57 -7.35 5.55 3.94
C ARG A 57 -7.12 4.07 3.60
N TYR A 58 -7.20 3.74 2.31
CA TYR A 58 -7.19 2.34 1.85
C TYR A 58 -5.89 1.94 1.16
N TYR A 59 -5.06 2.90 0.83
CA TYR A 59 -3.84 2.64 0.09
C TYR A 59 -2.83 1.95 1.02
N PRO A 60 -2.30 0.79 0.66
CA PRO A 60 -1.37 0.09 1.54
C PRO A 60 -0.06 0.86 1.70
N GLN A 61 0.57 0.71 2.85
CA GLN A 61 1.85 1.36 3.13
C GLN A 61 2.92 0.87 2.17
N TYR A 62 3.90 1.72 1.92
CA TYR A 62 5.05 1.41 1.07
C TYR A 62 4.65 1.05 -0.36
N GLY A 63 3.62 1.72 -0.88
CA GLY A 63 3.19 1.50 -2.27
C GLY A 63 2.70 0.10 -2.56
N GLY A 64 2.31 -0.67 -1.52
CA GLY A 64 1.89 -2.04 -1.67
C GLY A 64 3.03 -3.05 -1.78
N PHE A 65 4.29 -2.59 -1.65
CA PHE A 65 5.43 -3.50 -1.59
C PHE A 65 5.47 -4.19 -0.22
N CYS A 66 6.25 -5.25 -0.11
CA CYS A 66 6.41 -5.93 1.18
C CYS A 66 6.94 -4.95 2.22
N ALA A 67 6.24 -4.82 3.34
CA ALA A 67 6.56 -3.84 4.36
C ALA A 67 7.91 -4.11 5.04
N ASN A 68 8.36 -5.36 5.04
CA ASN A 68 9.57 -5.74 5.76
C ASN A 68 10.87 -5.30 5.09
N HIS A 69 10.83 -4.98 3.80
CA HIS A 69 12.04 -4.72 3.04
C HIS A 69 12.47 -3.26 2.93
N PRO A 70 11.57 -2.26 2.92
CA PRO A 70 12.03 -0.86 2.83
C PRO A 70 12.96 -0.45 3.96
N ARG A 71 12.77 -0.98 5.17
CA ARG A 71 13.67 -0.67 6.29
C ARG A 71 15.08 -1.19 6.07
N LYS A 72 15.23 -2.13 5.13
CA LYS A 72 16.52 -2.70 4.75
C LYS A 72 17.04 -2.07 3.45
N GLY A 73 16.38 -1.05 2.93
CA GLY A 73 16.79 -0.40 1.69
C GLY A 73 16.40 -1.16 0.43
N GLU A 74 15.38 -2.03 0.52
CA GLU A 74 14.95 -2.85 -0.60
C GLU A 74 13.48 -2.67 -0.93
N LEU A 75 13.10 -2.89 -2.19
CA LEU A 75 11.70 -2.96 -2.59
C LEU A 75 11.46 -4.37 -3.11
N VAL A 76 10.53 -5.08 -2.49
CA VAL A 76 10.20 -6.46 -2.83
C VAL A 76 8.69 -6.55 -3.02
N ALA A 77 8.26 -7.17 -4.12
CA ALA A 77 6.84 -7.35 -4.39
C ALA A 77 6.17 -8.13 -3.26
N SER A 78 4.95 -7.73 -2.91
CA SER A 78 4.20 -8.39 -1.85
C SER A 78 3.39 -9.56 -2.41
N ASP A 79 2.95 -10.42 -1.49
CA ASP A 79 1.88 -11.37 -1.73
C ASP A 79 0.63 -10.73 -1.11
N PRO A 80 -0.35 -10.30 -1.90
CA PRO A 80 -1.51 -9.58 -1.36
C PRO A 80 -2.35 -10.39 -0.37
N THR A 81 -2.15 -11.70 -0.28
CA THR A 81 -2.85 -12.52 0.70
C THR A 81 -2.15 -12.52 2.07
N VAL A 82 -0.94 -11.96 2.15
CA VAL A 82 -0.18 -11.87 3.40
C VAL A 82 -0.20 -10.42 3.85
N PHE A 83 -1.06 -10.11 4.80
CA PHE A 83 -1.31 -8.74 5.21
C PHE A 83 -1.61 -8.64 6.70
N PHE A 84 -1.51 -7.42 7.22
CA PHE A 84 -2.04 -7.09 8.54
C PHE A 84 -2.37 -5.61 8.58
N ALA A 85 -3.22 -5.22 9.51
CA ALA A 85 -3.56 -3.83 9.76
C ALA A 85 -2.99 -3.41 11.12
N TYR A 86 -2.50 -2.17 11.20
CA TYR A 86 -1.95 -1.65 12.44
C TYR A 86 -2.19 -0.14 12.49
N LYS A 87 -2.88 0.30 13.52
CA LYS A 87 -3.23 1.72 13.70
C LYS A 87 -3.94 2.29 12.48
N GLY A 88 -4.86 1.52 11.92
CA GLY A 88 -5.67 1.95 10.79
C GLY A 88 -4.97 1.92 9.44
N LYS A 89 -3.75 1.38 9.37
CA LYS A 89 -2.99 1.31 8.14
C LYS A 89 -2.82 -0.14 7.69
N LEU A 90 -2.77 -0.33 6.38
CA LEU A 90 -2.63 -1.65 5.77
C LEU A 90 -1.18 -1.91 5.40
N PHE A 91 -0.68 -3.07 5.80
CA PHE A 91 0.67 -3.52 5.45
C PHE A 91 0.57 -4.83 4.71
N LEU A 92 1.23 -4.92 3.56
CA LEU A 92 1.35 -6.17 2.79
C LEU A 92 2.76 -6.71 2.96
N CYS A 93 2.91 -8.02 2.88
CA CYS A 93 4.22 -8.67 3.02
C CYS A 93 4.41 -9.71 1.93
N ALA A 94 5.67 -10.12 1.72
CA ALA A 94 5.99 -11.11 0.68
C ALA A 94 5.64 -12.53 1.14
N ASP A 95 5.76 -12.78 2.45
CA ASP A 95 5.47 -14.08 3.02
C ASP A 95 5.22 -13.95 4.53
N GLY A 96 4.77 -15.04 5.15
CA GLY A 96 4.45 -15.04 6.58
C GLY A 96 5.67 -14.81 7.46
N SER A 97 6.84 -15.25 7.02
CA SER A 97 8.09 -15.05 7.76
C SER A 97 8.44 -13.56 7.82
N GLY A 98 8.34 -12.87 6.70
CA GLY A 98 8.58 -11.42 6.65
C GLY A 98 7.56 -10.64 7.48
N ALA A 99 6.31 -11.05 7.44
CA ALA A 99 5.26 -10.42 8.25
C ALA A 99 5.57 -10.58 9.74
N LYS A 100 5.97 -11.78 10.15
CA LYS A 100 6.30 -12.05 11.55
C LYS A 100 7.50 -11.22 11.99
N GLU A 101 8.53 -11.15 11.17
CA GLU A 101 9.72 -10.38 11.47
C GLU A 101 9.39 -8.90 11.64
N PHE A 102 8.58 -8.34 10.74
CA PHE A 102 8.21 -6.94 10.81
C PHE A 102 7.37 -6.66 12.07
N ARG A 103 6.45 -7.55 12.40
CA ARG A 103 5.55 -7.37 13.54
C ARG A 103 6.25 -7.54 14.88
N ASN A 104 7.40 -8.20 14.90
CA ASN A 104 8.11 -8.47 16.13
C ASN A 104 8.59 -7.20 16.83
N ASN A 105 8.79 -6.12 16.09
CA ASN A 105 9.17 -4.82 16.66
C ASN A 105 8.54 -3.72 15.82
N MET A 106 7.21 -3.69 15.84
CA MET A 106 6.39 -2.94 14.90
C MET A 106 6.74 -1.46 14.81
N ASP A 107 6.71 -0.77 15.93
CA ASP A 107 6.89 0.68 15.92
C ASP A 107 8.28 1.08 15.43
N GLN A 108 9.30 0.35 15.84
CA GLN A 108 10.65 0.64 15.38
C GLN A 108 10.82 0.32 13.92
N ASN A 109 10.25 -0.81 13.45
CA ASN A 109 10.35 -1.20 12.05
C ASN A 109 9.60 -0.21 11.16
N ILE A 110 8.47 0.32 11.61
CA ILE A 110 7.74 1.36 10.89
C ILE A 110 8.58 2.62 10.77
N ARG A 111 9.21 3.06 11.87
CA ARG A 111 10.07 4.25 11.83
C ARG A 111 11.21 4.08 10.84
N SER A 112 11.87 2.92 10.88
CA SER A 112 12.98 2.64 9.95
C SER A 112 12.50 2.59 8.50
N ALA A 113 11.37 1.94 8.25
CA ALA A 113 10.82 1.83 6.90
C ALA A 113 10.38 3.19 6.37
N ASP A 114 9.72 4.00 7.21
CA ASP A 114 9.27 5.33 6.81
C ASP A 114 10.45 6.23 6.46
N GLU A 115 11.52 6.15 7.26
CA GLU A 115 12.72 6.92 7.00
C GLU A 115 13.36 6.51 5.68
N GLN A 116 13.52 5.23 5.43
CA GLN A 116 14.11 4.73 4.20
C GLN A 116 13.23 5.09 2.99
N TRP A 117 11.91 5.06 3.17
CA TRP A 117 10.98 5.40 2.10
C TRP A 117 11.23 6.80 1.57
N VAL A 118 11.47 7.75 2.47
CA VAL A 118 11.70 9.13 2.11
C VAL A 118 13.18 9.38 1.74
N THR A 119 14.11 8.95 2.60
CA THR A 119 15.52 9.34 2.44
C THR A 119 16.26 8.47 1.44
N HIS A 120 16.04 7.17 1.44
CA HIS A 120 16.76 6.26 0.55
C HIS A 120 16.10 6.16 -0.82
N PHE A 121 14.78 5.99 -0.84
CA PHE A 121 14.08 5.85 -2.10
C PHE A 121 13.59 7.17 -2.68
N GLY A 122 13.50 8.22 -1.88
CA GLY A 122 13.04 9.52 -2.32
C GLY A 122 11.54 9.57 -2.61
N PHE A 123 10.78 8.66 -2.05
CA PHE A 123 9.34 8.63 -2.29
C PHE A 123 8.58 9.60 -1.39
N HIS A 124 7.45 10.07 -1.89
CA HIS A 124 6.56 10.96 -1.16
C HIS A 124 5.15 10.36 -1.15
N GLY A 125 4.33 10.84 -0.25
CA GLY A 125 3.00 10.34 -0.15
C GLY A 125 2.96 9.25 0.86
N ASN A 126 2.77 8.07 0.47
CA ASN A 126 2.76 6.89 1.31
C ASN A 126 4.17 6.46 1.62
N PRO A 127 4.45 6.14 2.83
CA PRO A 127 4.32 6.93 4.01
C PRO A 127 5.39 8.01 4.07
N PRO A 128 5.32 8.92 4.94
CA PRO A 128 4.19 9.13 5.79
C PRO A 128 3.03 9.55 4.95
N LEU A 129 1.87 9.19 5.36
CA LEU A 129 0.77 9.50 4.60
C LEU A 129 0.77 10.93 4.44
N ASP A 130 0.69 11.28 3.20
CA ASP A 130 0.79 12.49 2.93
C ASP A 130 -0.09 13.28 3.46
N LYS A 131 -0.56 13.23 4.27
CA LYS A 131 -1.20 14.08 4.83
C LYS A 131 -1.32 15.17 4.04
N GLY A 132 -1.05 15.00 3.11
CA GLY A 132 -1.07 15.90 2.34
C GLY A 132 0.12 16.48 2.20
N ARG A 133 1.03 16.26 2.34
CA ARG A 133 2.21 16.66 2.11
C ARG A 133 2.71 16.34 1.05
N ILE A 134 2.89 16.58 1.17
CA ILE A 134 3.10 16.25 0.16
C ILE A 134 3.20 16.27 -0.46
N SER A 135 3.46 16.75 -0.54
CA SER A 135 3.42 16.52 -1.70
C SER A 135 3.64 16.41 -2.18
N SER A 136 4.00 16.92 -2.09
CA SER A 136 4.13 16.61 -3.01
C SER A 136 4.28 16.20 -3.36
N GLY A 137 4.58 16.70 -3.08
CA GLY A 137 4.74 16.10 -3.90
C GLY A 137 4.69 15.66 -3.85
N ILE A 138 4.96 16.15 -3.58
CA ILE A 138 4.84 15.70 -3.96
C ILE A 138 4.35 15.53 -3.89
N SER A 139 4.59 15.69 -3.64
CA SER A 139 4.03 15.40 -3.99
C SER A 139 3.53 15.36 -3.92
N GLU A 140 3.42 15.43 -3.65
CA GLU A 140 2.93 15.25 -3.83
C GLU A 140 2.82 15.27 -3.81
N LYS A 141 2.82 15.67 -3.47
CA LYS A 141 2.67 15.69 -3.63
C LYS A 141 2.54 15.45 -3.77
N THR A 142 2.81 15.77 -3.33
CA THR A 142 2.64 15.53 -3.61
C THR A 142 2.58 15.47 -3.67
N THR A 143 2.67 15.72 -3.28
CA THR A 143 2.58 15.52 -3.69
C THR A 143 2.60 15.56 -3.79
#